data_7bce5af9bb6c8de8c1618e0314428030
#
_entry.id   7bce5af9bb6c8de8c1618e0314428030
#
_cell.length_a   1.000
_cell.length_b   1.000
_cell.length_c   1.000
_cell.angle_alpha   90.00
_cell.angle_beta   90.00
_cell.angle_gamma   90.00
#
_symmetry.space_group_name_H-M   'P 1'
#
loop_
_entity.id
_entity.type
_entity.pdbx_description
1 polymer ?
#
loop_
_entity_poly.entity_id
_entity_poly.type
_entity_poly.pdbx_seq_one_letter_code
_entity_poly.pdbx_strand_id
1 'polypeptide(L)'
;MAQATSHSEIGFPLHTFHRQQQAGSLICVIGKLKNGETFAWTDDRIQPRFYVRVSDRHTVEEQAGTYDVTLSDSEWTTMDGESVICLYGRLSNLRRLGDLLQEKNIRTYEADLNTSMQYLIYQAFRGAVRIEGHWRKGDGVDRVYYNPSLTPAAWDPDLVVLSLDIETNADA
;
A
#
# COMPACT_ATOMS: atom_id res chain seq x y z
N MET A 1 4.39 9.65 34.51
CA MET A 1 4.14 8.88 33.27
C MET A 1 2.73 9.25 32.80
N ALA A 2 2.61 10.04 31.73
CA ALA A 2 1.31 10.40 31.16
C ALA A 2 0.72 9.12 30.53
N GLN A 3 -0.46 8.69 30.95
CA GLN A 3 -1.22 7.65 30.28
C GLN A 3 -1.50 8.13 28.87
N ALA A 4 -0.90 7.47 27.90
CA ALA A 4 -1.17 7.68 26.48
C ALA A 4 -2.60 7.18 26.22
N THR A 5 -3.54 8.09 26.17
CA THR A 5 -4.94 7.79 25.79
C THR A 5 -4.94 7.36 24.33
N SER A 6 -5.39 6.15 24.07
CA SER A 6 -5.70 5.70 22.71
C SER A 6 -6.87 6.53 22.20
N HIS A 7 -6.66 7.27 21.13
CA HIS A 7 -7.70 8.08 20.49
C HIS A 7 -8.25 7.30 19.29
N SER A 8 -9.57 7.36 19.12
CA SER A 8 -10.27 6.81 17.95
C SER A 8 -10.90 7.97 17.19
N GLU A 9 -10.50 8.13 15.94
CA GLU A 9 -10.96 9.22 15.07
C GLU A 9 -11.47 8.65 13.74
N ILE A 10 -12.36 9.37 13.07
CA ILE A 10 -12.75 9.06 11.69
C ILE A 10 -12.04 10.04 10.77
N GLY A 11 -11.36 9.50 9.75
CA GLY A 11 -10.65 10.27 8.75
C GLY A 11 -10.92 9.78 7.34
N PHE A 12 -10.74 10.66 6.36
CA PHE A 12 -10.84 10.35 4.94
C PHE A 12 -9.46 10.47 4.31
N PRO A 13 -8.87 9.37 3.80
CA PRO A 13 -7.63 9.39 3.03
C PRO A 13 -7.80 10.19 1.74
N LEU A 14 -6.94 11.17 1.51
CA LEU A 14 -6.95 12.00 0.30
C LEU A 14 -5.82 11.60 -0.65
N HIS A 15 -4.68 11.19 -0.09
CA HIS A 15 -3.51 10.82 -0.88
C HIS A 15 -2.73 9.71 -0.19
N THR A 16 -2.31 8.73 -0.98
CA THR A 16 -1.50 7.60 -0.51
C THR A 16 -0.28 7.45 -1.41
N PHE A 17 0.90 7.35 -0.79
CA PHE A 17 2.14 7.14 -1.51
C PHE A 17 3.07 6.18 -0.76
N HIS A 18 3.97 5.58 -1.52
CA HIS A 18 4.95 4.62 -1.03
C HIS A 18 6.34 5.23 -1.04
N ARG A 19 7.12 4.96 -0.01
CA ARG A 19 8.55 5.26 0.06
C ARG A 19 9.34 4.00 0.34
N GLN A 20 10.37 3.75 -0.46
CA GLN A 20 11.34 2.71 -0.15
C GLN A 20 12.36 3.26 0.85
N GLN A 21 12.56 2.51 1.94
CA GLN A 21 13.58 2.80 2.95
C GLN A 21 14.64 1.68 2.99
N GLN A 22 15.75 1.90 3.69
CA GLN A 22 16.76 0.87 3.88
C GLN A 22 16.19 -0.37 4.61
N ALA A 23 15.35 -0.13 5.60
CA ALA A 23 14.73 -1.18 6.41
C ALA A 23 13.50 -1.85 5.78
N GLY A 24 12.99 -1.35 4.65
CA GLY A 24 11.79 -1.89 4.01
C GLY A 24 10.94 -0.84 3.32
N SER A 25 9.66 -1.12 3.17
CA SER A 25 8.67 -0.24 2.57
C SER A 25 7.93 0.58 3.62
N LEU A 26 7.61 1.81 3.30
CA LEU A 26 6.81 2.69 4.13
C LEU A 26 5.64 3.23 3.29
N ILE A 27 4.44 2.94 3.70
CA ILE A 27 3.24 3.58 3.18
C ILE A 27 3.00 4.87 3.97
N CYS A 28 2.72 5.94 3.25
CA CYS A 28 2.34 7.22 3.83
C CYS A 28 0.96 7.61 3.29
N VAL A 29 0.08 8.00 4.18
CA VAL A 29 -1.27 8.46 3.83
C VAL A 29 -1.51 9.81 4.48
N ILE A 30 -2.09 10.73 3.72
CA ILE A 30 -2.49 12.06 4.18
C ILE A 30 -3.99 12.21 3.97
N GLY A 31 -4.67 12.86 4.89
CA GLY A 31 -6.09 13.04 4.79
C GLY A 31 -6.66 14.06 5.77
N LYS A 32 -7.98 14.03 5.91
CA LYS A 32 -8.73 14.93 6.77
C LYS A 32 -9.57 14.16 7.78
N LEU A 33 -9.51 14.55 9.05
CA LEU A 33 -10.35 14.01 10.10
C LEU A 33 -11.75 14.65 10.04
N LYS A 34 -12.71 13.93 10.58
CA LYS A 34 -14.11 14.42 10.66
C LYS A 34 -14.27 15.72 11.47
N ASN A 35 -13.37 15.97 12.41
CA ASN A 35 -13.33 17.23 13.18
C ASN A 35 -12.70 18.41 12.44
N GLY A 36 -12.25 18.21 11.19
CA GLY A 36 -11.63 19.24 10.35
C GLY A 36 -10.11 19.32 10.41
N GLU A 37 -9.45 18.62 11.34
CA GLU A 37 -7.99 18.55 11.41
C GLU A 37 -7.40 17.73 10.26
N THR A 38 -6.17 18.01 9.90
CA THR A 38 -5.39 17.21 8.95
C THR A 38 -4.66 16.09 9.67
N PHE A 39 -4.51 14.96 9.00
CA PHE A 39 -3.72 13.86 9.52
C PHE A 39 -2.75 13.30 8.48
N ALA A 40 -1.71 12.67 8.99
CA ALA A 40 -0.92 11.71 8.25
C ALA A 40 -0.80 10.43 9.08
N TRP A 41 -0.69 9.28 8.41
CA TRP A 41 -0.14 8.09 9.05
C TRP A 41 0.93 7.46 8.18
N THR A 42 1.81 6.72 8.84
CA THR A 42 2.80 5.87 8.19
C THR A 42 2.61 4.44 8.63
N ASP A 43 2.77 3.50 7.70
CA ASP A 43 2.66 2.07 7.93
C ASP A 43 3.80 1.33 7.24
N ASP A 44 4.61 0.59 8.01
CA ASP A 44 5.75 -0.19 7.53
C ASP A 44 5.52 -1.71 7.59
N ARG A 45 4.30 -2.13 7.98
CA ARG A 45 3.94 -3.55 8.14
C ARG A 45 3.68 -4.24 6.81
N ILE A 46 3.45 -3.50 5.73
CA ILE A 46 3.12 -4.04 4.41
C ILE A 46 4.31 -3.97 3.48
N GLN A 47 4.61 -5.10 2.87
CA GLN A 47 5.66 -5.20 1.85
C GLN A 47 5.05 -5.28 0.45
N PRO A 48 5.72 -4.72 -0.57
CA PRO A 48 5.39 -4.95 -1.96
C PRO A 48 5.29 -6.44 -2.26
N ARG A 49 4.37 -6.83 -3.14
CA ARG A 49 4.14 -8.23 -3.49
C ARG A 49 3.54 -8.37 -4.87
N PHE A 50 3.60 -9.58 -5.38
CA PHE A 50 2.83 -10.04 -6.53
C PHE A 50 2.57 -11.54 -6.38
N TYR A 51 1.78 -12.11 -7.28
CA TYR A 51 1.42 -13.52 -7.20
C TYR A 51 1.77 -14.25 -8.49
N VAL A 52 2.00 -15.55 -8.35
CA VAL A 52 2.12 -16.51 -9.45
C VAL A 52 1.28 -17.73 -9.14
N ARG A 53 0.97 -18.56 -10.14
CA ARG A 53 0.24 -19.80 -9.93
C ARG A 53 1.05 -20.79 -9.11
N VAL A 54 0.36 -21.61 -8.33
CA VAL A 54 1.00 -22.70 -7.57
C VAL A 54 1.71 -23.68 -8.51
N SER A 55 1.19 -23.88 -9.73
CA SER A 55 1.83 -24.74 -10.75
C SER A 55 3.25 -24.30 -11.12
N ASP A 56 3.57 -23.01 -10.99
CA ASP A 56 4.87 -22.44 -11.34
C ASP A 56 5.83 -22.39 -10.13
N ARG A 57 5.38 -22.85 -8.96
CA ARG A 57 6.11 -22.73 -7.67
C ARG A 57 7.56 -23.18 -7.78
N HIS A 58 7.82 -24.35 -8.33
CA HIS A 58 9.19 -24.93 -8.41
C HIS A 58 10.15 -23.98 -9.16
N THR A 59 9.74 -23.53 -10.34
CA THR A 59 10.57 -22.60 -11.15
C THR A 59 10.78 -21.27 -10.44
N VAL A 60 9.78 -20.79 -9.72
CA VAL A 60 9.87 -19.52 -8.97
C VAL A 60 10.77 -19.67 -7.74
N GLU A 61 10.69 -20.76 -6.99
CA GLU A 61 11.53 -21.04 -5.82
C GLU A 61 13.02 -21.04 -6.20
N GLU A 62 13.38 -21.66 -7.33
CA GLU A 62 14.76 -21.66 -7.84
C GLU A 62 15.33 -20.27 -8.08
N GLN A 63 14.48 -19.31 -8.46
CA GLN A 63 14.88 -17.95 -8.79
C GLN A 63 14.79 -17.01 -7.57
N ALA A 64 13.78 -17.17 -6.75
CA ALA A 64 13.46 -16.24 -5.66
C ALA A 64 14.61 -16.03 -4.67
N GLY A 65 15.35 -17.09 -4.33
CA GLY A 65 16.52 -17.01 -3.45
C GLY A 65 17.63 -16.12 -4.02
N THR A 66 17.81 -16.09 -5.34
CA THR A 66 18.79 -15.23 -6.01
C THR A 66 18.42 -13.74 -5.91
N TYR A 67 17.15 -13.45 -5.84
CA TYR A 67 16.63 -12.07 -5.77
C TYR A 67 16.27 -11.63 -4.36
N ASP A 68 16.52 -12.43 -3.32
CA ASP A 68 16.13 -12.11 -1.93
C ASP A 68 14.62 -11.77 -1.85
N VAL A 69 13.81 -12.66 -2.44
CA VAL A 69 12.34 -12.60 -2.44
C VAL A 69 11.80 -13.78 -1.65
N THR A 70 10.86 -13.51 -0.78
CA THR A 70 10.22 -14.54 0.05
C THR A 70 8.92 -15.01 -0.59
N LEU A 71 8.65 -16.31 -0.50
CA LEU A 71 7.40 -16.92 -0.92
C LEU A 71 6.56 -17.30 0.28
N SER A 72 5.25 -17.21 0.13
CA SER A 72 4.27 -17.77 1.08
C SER A 72 3.06 -18.32 0.34
N ASP A 73 2.37 -19.25 0.97
CA ASP A 73 1.07 -19.68 0.49
C ASP A 73 0.07 -18.51 0.57
N SER A 74 -0.96 -18.59 -0.26
CA SER A 74 -1.99 -17.58 -0.37
C SER A 74 -3.37 -18.25 -0.37
N GLU A 75 -4.36 -17.57 0.21
CA GLU A 75 -5.77 -17.97 0.14
C GLU A 75 -6.44 -17.53 -1.17
N TRP A 76 -5.74 -16.71 -1.97
CA TRP A 76 -6.27 -16.16 -3.21
C TRP A 76 -6.20 -17.15 -4.35
N THR A 77 -7.09 -16.94 -5.30
CA THR A 77 -7.12 -17.67 -6.58
C THR A 77 -7.13 -16.67 -7.73
N THR A 78 -6.72 -17.11 -8.91
CA THR A 78 -6.92 -16.35 -10.15
C THR A 78 -8.42 -16.24 -10.47
N MET A 79 -8.77 -15.41 -11.43
CA MET A 79 -10.16 -15.32 -11.93
C MET A 79 -10.67 -16.65 -12.51
N ASP A 80 -9.76 -17.52 -12.96
CA ASP A 80 -10.05 -18.86 -13.48
C ASP A 80 -10.11 -19.94 -12.38
N GLY A 81 -9.96 -19.54 -11.10
CA GLY A 81 -10.04 -20.43 -9.94
C GLY A 81 -8.74 -21.18 -9.60
N GLU A 82 -7.61 -20.87 -10.22
CA GLU A 82 -6.33 -21.50 -9.92
C GLU A 82 -5.68 -20.87 -8.67
N SER A 83 -5.18 -21.70 -7.77
CA SER A 83 -4.48 -21.24 -6.57
C SER A 83 -3.18 -20.52 -6.91
N VAL A 84 -2.87 -19.47 -6.13
CA VAL A 84 -1.64 -18.67 -6.30
C VAL A 84 -0.79 -18.68 -5.03
N ILE A 85 0.49 -18.43 -5.19
CA ILE A 85 1.44 -18.13 -4.11
C ILE A 85 1.81 -16.66 -4.16
N CYS A 86 2.09 -16.08 -2.99
CA CYS A 86 2.51 -14.70 -2.82
C CYS A 86 4.03 -14.62 -2.81
N LEU A 87 4.59 -13.71 -3.57
CA LEU A 87 5.99 -13.32 -3.55
C LEU A 87 6.09 -11.90 -2.97
N TYR A 88 6.90 -11.71 -1.94
CA TYR A 88 7.05 -10.42 -1.29
C TYR A 88 8.51 -10.10 -0.95
N GLY A 89 8.82 -8.82 -0.87
CA GLY A 89 10.18 -8.37 -0.62
C GLY A 89 10.41 -6.92 -1.03
N ARG A 90 11.66 -6.56 -1.26
CA ARG A 90 11.99 -5.22 -1.77
C ARG A 90 11.46 -5.02 -3.18
N LEU A 91 10.86 -3.85 -3.43
CA LEU A 91 10.25 -3.54 -4.72
C LEU A 91 11.22 -3.71 -5.90
N SER A 92 12.50 -3.30 -5.74
CA SER A 92 13.52 -3.49 -6.78
C SER A 92 13.79 -4.95 -7.11
N ASN A 93 13.77 -5.81 -6.10
CA ASN A 93 14.01 -7.25 -6.25
C ASN A 93 12.81 -7.93 -6.91
N LEU A 94 11.61 -7.56 -6.47
CA LEU A 94 10.36 -8.05 -7.07
C LEU A 94 10.23 -7.66 -8.54
N ARG A 95 10.59 -6.43 -8.92
CA ARG A 95 10.58 -6.01 -10.32
C ARG A 95 11.52 -6.86 -11.16
N ARG A 96 12.77 -7.01 -10.72
CA ARG A 96 13.77 -7.84 -11.45
C ARG A 96 13.35 -9.30 -11.57
N LEU A 97 12.77 -9.86 -10.51
CA LEU A 97 12.22 -11.20 -10.56
C LEU A 97 11.02 -11.28 -11.50
N GLY A 98 10.10 -10.30 -11.44
CA GLY A 98 8.94 -10.23 -12.33
C GLY A 98 9.32 -10.17 -13.80
N ASP A 99 10.32 -9.36 -14.17
CA ASP A 99 10.85 -9.27 -15.53
C ASP A 99 11.41 -10.64 -16.00
N LEU A 100 12.21 -11.32 -15.14
CA LEU A 100 12.73 -12.65 -15.44
C LEU A 100 11.62 -13.70 -15.60
N LEU A 101 10.60 -13.66 -14.76
CA LEU A 101 9.46 -14.60 -14.86
C LEU A 101 8.67 -14.38 -16.15
N GLN A 102 8.53 -13.13 -16.57
CA GLN A 102 7.89 -12.79 -17.84
C GLN A 102 8.70 -13.32 -19.03
N GLU A 103 10.04 -13.20 -19.02
CA GLU A 103 10.92 -13.81 -20.03
C GLU A 103 10.79 -15.33 -20.11
N LYS A 104 10.48 -15.97 -18.99
CA LYS A 104 10.19 -17.41 -18.89
C LYS A 104 8.75 -17.79 -19.21
N ASN A 105 7.91 -16.84 -19.68
CA ASN A 105 6.49 -17.00 -19.92
C ASN A 105 5.68 -17.42 -18.66
N ILE A 106 6.16 -17.09 -17.48
CA ILE A 106 5.40 -17.28 -16.23
C ILE A 106 4.58 -16.03 -15.97
N ARG A 107 3.27 -16.23 -15.86
CA ARG A 107 2.33 -15.14 -15.65
C ARG A 107 2.38 -14.65 -14.20
N THR A 108 2.58 -13.35 -14.02
CA THR A 108 2.49 -12.66 -12.74
C THR A 108 1.12 -11.98 -12.60
N TYR A 109 0.64 -11.84 -11.36
CA TYR A 109 -0.62 -11.16 -11.04
C TYR A 109 -0.33 -10.05 -10.04
N GLU A 110 -0.92 -8.89 -10.22
CA GLU A 110 -0.73 -7.67 -9.42
C GLU A 110 0.71 -7.10 -9.42
N ALA A 111 1.60 -7.59 -10.30
CA ALA A 111 2.96 -7.06 -10.42
C ALA A 111 2.99 -5.63 -10.98
N ASP A 112 1.95 -5.23 -11.69
CA ASP A 112 1.73 -3.90 -12.26
C ASP A 112 1.10 -2.91 -11.26
N LEU A 113 0.54 -3.40 -10.15
CA LEU A 113 -0.02 -2.54 -9.12
C LEU A 113 1.08 -1.87 -8.30
N ASN A 114 0.98 -0.57 -8.11
CA ASN A 114 1.87 0.11 -7.19
C ASN A 114 1.57 -0.26 -5.73
N THR A 115 2.58 -0.19 -4.86
CA THR A 115 2.48 -0.64 -3.47
C THR A 115 1.42 0.12 -2.66
N SER A 116 1.18 1.40 -2.97
CA SER A 116 0.12 2.17 -2.29
C SER A 116 -1.28 1.72 -2.69
N MET A 117 -1.49 1.32 -3.94
CA MET A 117 -2.76 0.73 -4.37
C MET A 117 -2.98 -0.64 -3.73
N GLN A 118 -1.95 -1.49 -3.73
CA GLN A 118 -1.99 -2.78 -3.03
C GLN A 118 -2.39 -2.58 -1.55
N TYR A 119 -1.78 -1.59 -0.87
CA TYR A 119 -2.12 -1.28 0.51
C TYR A 119 -3.60 -0.96 0.70
N LEU A 120 -4.18 -0.09 -0.13
CA LEU A 120 -5.61 0.28 -0.03
C LEU A 120 -6.52 -0.92 -0.27
N ILE A 121 -6.18 -1.78 -1.23
CA ILE A 121 -6.93 -3.00 -1.55
C ILE A 121 -6.92 -3.97 -0.35
N TYR A 122 -5.73 -4.24 0.21
CA TYR A 122 -5.59 -5.16 1.35
C TYR A 122 -6.26 -4.68 2.62
N GLN A 123 -6.27 -3.37 2.84
CA GLN A 123 -6.97 -2.76 3.97
C GLN A 123 -8.49 -2.64 3.71
N ALA A 124 -8.96 -3.03 2.52
CA ALA A 124 -10.35 -2.88 2.09
C ALA A 124 -10.89 -1.45 2.21
N PHE A 125 -10.02 -0.44 2.05
CA PHE A 125 -10.42 0.96 2.14
C PHE A 125 -11.13 1.40 0.88
N ARG A 126 -12.39 1.82 1.03
CA ARG A 126 -13.23 2.35 -0.05
C ARG A 126 -13.66 3.80 0.18
N GLY A 127 -13.21 4.41 1.27
CA GLY A 127 -13.61 5.74 1.70
C GLY A 127 -13.03 6.06 3.07
N ALA A 128 -13.85 6.58 3.97
CA ALA A 128 -13.43 6.91 5.32
C ALA A 128 -12.99 5.69 6.13
N VAL A 129 -12.07 5.94 7.05
CA VAL A 129 -11.51 4.94 7.96
C VAL A 129 -11.58 5.44 9.41
N ARG A 130 -11.75 4.51 10.32
CA ARG A 130 -11.51 4.72 11.74
C ARG A 130 -10.03 4.49 12.01
N ILE A 131 -9.40 5.47 12.63
CA ILE A 131 -7.97 5.49 12.97
C ILE A 131 -7.85 5.37 14.47
N GLU A 132 -7.23 4.31 14.96
CA GLU A 132 -7.01 4.07 16.38
C GLU A 132 -5.52 3.97 16.67
N GLY A 133 -5.05 4.73 17.64
CA GLY A 133 -3.65 4.73 18.03
C GLY A 133 -3.19 6.03 18.67
N HIS A 134 -1.89 6.08 18.95
CA HIS A 134 -1.24 7.27 19.47
C HIS A 134 -0.84 8.17 18.31
N TRP A 135 -0.99 9.46 18.51
CA TRP A 135 -0.55 10.45 17.54
C TRP A 135 0.35 11.51 18.20
N ARG A 136 1.11 12.18 17.38
CA ARG A 136 1.88 13.37 17.74
C ARG A 136 1.56 14.50 16.78
N LYS A 137 1.78 15.74 17.19
CA LYS A 137 1.69 16.88 16.28
C LYS A 137 2.74 16.75 15.18
N GLY A 138 2.33 16.96 13.93
CA GLY A 138 3.21 16.92 12.77
C GLY A 138 3.70 18.30 12.34
N ASP A 139 4.62 18.32 11.37
CA ASP A 139 4.98 19.49 10.62
C ASP A 139 4.13 19.53 9.34
N GLY A 140 3.33 20.57 9.17
CA GLY A 140 2.38 20.70 8.05
C GLY A 140 1.10 19.88 8.16
N VAL A 141 0.92 19.06 9.21
CA VAL A 141 -0.33 18.34 9.52
C VAL A 141 -0.57 18.37 11.03
N ASP A 142 -1.85 18.30 11.43
CA ASP A 142 -2.21 18.42 12.85
C ASP A 142 -1.83 17.17 13.63
N ARG A 143 -2.02 15.98 13.03
CA ARG A 143 -1.77 14.69 13.69
C ARG A 143 -0.96 13.74 12.80
N VAL A 144 0.02 13.08 13.40
CA VAL A 144 0.81 12.02 12.76
C VAL A 144 0.71 10.74 13.57
N TYR A 145 0.24 9.68 12.94
CA TYR A 145 0.16 8.33 13.49
C TYR A 145 1.27 7.45 12.89
N TYR A 146 1.74 6.49 13.67
CA TYR A 146 2.65 5.46 13.23
C TYR A 146 2.04 4.08 13.48
N ASN A 147 1.89 3.29 12.42
CA ASN A 147 1.26 1.97 12.45
C ASN A 147 -0.09 1.93 13.20
N PRO A 148 -1.03 2.84 12.90
CA PRO A 148 -2.32 2.83 13.60
C PRO A 148 -3.11 1.54 13.29
N SER A 149 -4.08 1.24 14.15
CA SER A 149 -5.13 0.29 13.80
C SER A 149 -6.16 1.00 12.94
N LEU A 150 -6.55 0.37 11.83
CA LEU A 150 -7.41 0.97 10.82
C LEU A 150 -8.58 0.04 10.51
N THR A 151 -9.78 0.59 10.49
CA THR A 151 -10.99 -0.13 10.07
C THR A 151 -11.85 0.74 9.17
N PRO A 152 -12.57 0.18 8.20
CA PRO A 152 -13.51 0.96 7.39
C PRO A 152 -14.53 1.69 8.26
N ALA A 153 -14.89 2.91 7.87
CA ALA A 153 -15.89 3.74 8.55
C ALA A 153 -16.86 4.38 7.55
N ALA A 154 -18.08 4.61 8.00
CA ALA A 154 -19.11 5.27 7.20
C ALA A 154 -19.05 6.78 7.47
N TRP A 155 -18.42 7.50 6.58
CA TRP A 155 -18.45 8.97 6.54
C TRP A 155 -18.05 9.45 5.14
N ASP A 156 -18.86 10.33 4.57
CA ASP A 156 -18.61 11.00 3.30
C ASP A 156 -18.35 12.47 3.58
N PRO A 157 -17.11 12.97 3.37
CA PRO A 157 -16.80 14.38 3.54
C PRO A 157 -17.32 15.21 2.37
N ASP A 158 -17.73 16.45 2.63
CA ASP A 158 -17.95 17.46 1.59
C ASP A 158 -16.58 17.87 1.01
N LEU A 159 -16.25 17.33 -0.15
CA LEU A 159 -15.00 17.61 -0.85
C LEU A 159 -15.22 18.74 -1.87
N VAL A 160 -14.41 19.80 -1.78
CA VAL A 160 -14.26 20.79 -2.85
C VAL A 160 -13.14 20.34 -3.76
N VAL A 161 -13.47 19.96 -4.99
CA VAL A 161 -12.49 19.49 -5.98
C VAL A 161 -12.20 20.61 -6.97
N LEU A 162 -10.92 20.98 -7.13
CA LEU A 162 -10.43 21.87 -8.15
C LEU A 162 -9.58 21.06 -9.13
N SER A 163 -9.97 21.04 -10.39
CA SER A 163 -9.14 20.49 -11.47
C SER A 163 -8.47 21.65 -12.23
N LEU A 164 -7.14 21.59 -12.34
CA LEU A 164 -6.34 22.54 -13.12
C LEU A 164 -5.57 21.78 -14.18
N ASP A 165 -5.65 22.28 -15.40
CA ASP A 165 -4.81 21.84 -16.50
C ASP A 165 -3.94 23.01 -16.99
N ILE A 166 -2.69 22.75 -17.30
CA ILE A 166 -1.74 23.74 -17.80
C ILE A 166 -1.25 23.24 -19.16
N GLU A 167 -1.70 23.90 -20.21
CA GLU A 167 -1.18 23.69 -21.55
C GLU A 167 -0.01 24.63 -21.80
N THR A 168 1.14 24.08 -22.16
CA THR A 168 2.30 24.86 -22.61
C THR A 168 2.37 24.79 -24.13
N ASN A 169 2.33 25.96 -24.79
CA ASN A 169 2.56 26.03 -26.23
C ASN A 169 4.07 25.86 -26.47
N ALA A 170 4.46 24.79 -27.17
CA ALA A 170 5.86 24.48 -27.44
C ALA A 170 6.41 25.27 -28.68
N ASP A 171 5.60 26.12 -29.31
CA ASP A 171 5.96 26.93 -30.46
C ASP A 171 6.33 28.36 -30.01
N ALA A 172 7.51 28.51 -29.40
CA ALA A 172 8.14 29.81 -29.21
C ALA A 172 9.66 29.70 -29.40
#